data_59bd7aba3de315dcc9279b617b922d58
#
_entry.id   59bd7aba3de315dcc9279b617b922d58
#
_cell.length_a   1.000
_cell.length_b   1.000
_cell.length_c   1.000
_cell.angle_alpha   90.00
_cell.angle_beta   90.00
_cell.angle_gamma   90.00
#
_symmetry.space_group_name_H-M   'P 1'
#
loop_
_entity.id
_entity.type
_entity.pdbx_description
1 polymer ?
#
loop_
_entity_poly.entity_id
_entity_poly.type
_entity_poly.pdbx_seq_one_letter_code
_entity_poly.pdbx_strand_id
1 'polypeptide(L)'
;MSEFRRRHSDQAPKLARQHISRLAFMLAGLLIAVTSISLMFVGFIATQASTQQTIANEERLFQSVVSDRLRAIVREQIRITSSDTSVENLVRGFNPAFARQSFDTLWTDYRHDKIMLISGDKKVLAESFEDYTHIIKRPLDETPELEIIVQKLTAKYMRNRVRVPGGFGYRSLLDIDPKDYALMGYVRIDGKPAIFGAMPVIPDKFHTTLPDGPPTILLSALYIDETLQKQLNAQLDFTSFAFIDTVSADYDGPIHPVSDQTDIPLGAFRWESESASTSIWPTIIPVIAILSVALGALAFGIAWRIGLLTTSLQVSEQQNRYLALHDTLSGLGNRLLFNRVLDTSVKELPEKHFAVLHCDLDKFKSVNDTFGHAAGDEVIRVVAHRMQETVGRQGLVCRIGGDEFMVIYRKETAKTQLQTLCRTLVASAQEPISCGDGTTVSVGLSIGIACAPEDGSEGEQLVSRSDAALYRSKAMGRSQFTFFSDIPTRGADECKSSAPDKAGHVETYSKAAG
;
A
#
# COMPACT_ATOMS: atom_id res chain seq x y z
N MET A 1 -12.92 -28.28 -43.52
CA MET A 1 -13.58 -27.44 -42.48
C MET A 1 -13.32 -27.87 -41.02
N SER A 2 -12.82 -29.09 -40.77
CA SER A 2 -12.56 -29.61 -39.41
C SER A 2 -11.22 -29.13 -38.76
N GLU A 3 -10.22 -28.80 -39.56
CA GLU A 3 -8.93 -28.28 -39.05
C GLU A 3 -8.98 -26.82 -38.62
N PHE A 4 -9.85 -26.02 -39.23
CA PHE A 4 -10.01 -24.59 -38.87
C PHE A 4 -10.71 -24.42 -37.51
N ARG A 5 -11.64 -25.34 -37.14
CA ARG A 5 -12.28 -25.33 -35.80
C ARG A 5 -11.37 -25.82 -34.69
N ARG A 6 -10.42 -26.74 -34.94
CA ARG A 6 -9.46 -27.20 -33.93
C ARG A 6 -8.43 -26.12 -33.56
N ARG A 7 -7.97 -25.31 -34.53
CA ARG A 7 -7.02 -24.22 -34.27
C ARG A 7 -7.63 -23.07 -33.45
N HIS A 8 -8.93 -22.81 -33.54
CA HIS A 8 -9.58 -21.74 -32.78
C HIS A 8 -9.96 -22.17 -31.37
N SER A 9 -10.20 -23.46 -31.08
CA SER A 9 -10.50 -23.91 -29.71
C SER A 9 -9.27 -23.96 -28.81
N ASP A 10 -8.06 -24.18 -29.35
CA ASP A 10 -6.81 -24.23 -28.60
C ASP A 10 -6.16 -22.85 -28.36
N GLN A 11 -6.57 -21.84 -29.13
CA GLN A 11 -6.04 -20.47 -28.97
C GLN A 11 -6.77 -19.64 -27.89
N ALA A 12 -8.07 -19.86 -27.72
CA ALA A 12 -8.88 -19.11 -26.76
C ALA A 12 -8.40 -19.23 -25.29
N PRO A 13 -8.02 -20.42 -24.78
CA PRO A 13 -7.53 -20.53 -23.40
C PRO A 13 -6.12 -19.94 -23.22
N LYS A 14 -5.27 -19.95 -24.26
CA LYS A 14 -3.94 -19.33 -24.20
C LYS A 14 -4.01 -17.80 -24.14
N LEU A 15 -4.93 -17.19 -24.89
CA LEU A 15 -5.19 -15.76 -24.89
C LEU A 15 -5.75 -15.28 -23.54
N ALA A 16 -6.72 -15.98 -22.97
CA ALA A 16 -7.29 -15.66 -21.67
C ALA A 16 -6.23 -15.71 -20.55
N ARG A 17 -5.34 -16.71 -20.57
CA ARG A 17 -4.22 -16.83 -19.61
C ARG A 17 -3.24 -15.66 -19.73
N GLN A 18 -2.90 -15.23 -20.94
CA GLN A 18 -2.01 -14.09 -21.15
C GLN A 18 -2.64 -12.78 -20.66
N HIS A 19 -3.96 -12.61 -20.83
CA HIS A 19 -4.68 -11.43 -20.35
C HIS A 19 -4.75 -11.37 -18.82
N ILE A 20 -5.05 -12.47 -18.14
CA ILE A 20 -5.13 -12.53 -16.67
C ILE A 20 -3.74 -12.26 -16.05
N SER A 21 -2.68 -12.89 -16.57
CA SER A 21 -1.34 -12.67 -16.09
C SER A 21 -0.87 -11.22 -16.34
N ARG A 22 -1.14 -10.64 -17.51
CA ARG A 22 -0.84 -9.22 -17.80
C ARG A 22 -1.60 -8.27 -16.87
N LEU A 23 -2.87 -8.53 -16.62
CA LEU A 23 -3.69 -7.72 -15.71
C LEU A 23 -3.13 -7.77 -14.28
N ALA A 24 -2.75 -8.97 -13.80
CA ALA A 24 -2.16 -9.14 -12.48
C ALA A 24 -0.83 -8.37 -12.33
N PHE A 25 0.05 -8.44 -13.35
CA PHE A 25 1.30 -7.68 -13.34
C PHE A 25 1.08 -6.17 -13.45
N MET A 26 0.11 -5.71 -14.24
CA MET A 26 -0.24 -4.29 -14.32
C MET A 26 -0.79 -3.77 -12.99
N LEU A 27 -1.65 -4.54 -12.33
CA LEU A 27 -2.22 -4.19 -11.02
C LEU A 27 -1.14 -4.16 -9.93
N ALA A 28 -0.22 -5.13 -9.94
CA ALA A 28 0.92 -5.15 -9.04
C ALA A 28 1.86 -3.95 -9.28
N GLY A 29 2.16 -3.64 -10.55
CA GLY A 29 2.95 -2.47 -10.91
C GLY A 29 2.31 -1.15 -10.47
N LEU A 30 0.99 -1.02 -10.66
CA LEU A 30 0.22 0.13 -10.19
C LEU A 30 0.28 0.26 -8.66
N LEU A 31 0.09 -0.84 -7.93
CA LEU A 31 0.16 -0.85 -6.47
C LEU A 31 1.54 -0.42 -5.96
N ILE A 32 2.61 -0.95 -6.56
CA ILE A 32 3.99 -0.56 -6.22
C ILE A 32 4.22 0.92 -6.52
N ALA A 33 3.75 1.42 -7.66
CA ALA A 33 3.88 2.83 -8.02
C ALA A 33 3.14 3.75 -7.03
N VAL A 34 1.89 3.43 -6.69
CA VAL A 34 1.09 4.21 -5.74
C VAL A 34 1.71 4.20 -4.35
N THR A 35 2.15 3.04 -3.85
CA THR A 35 2.80 2.95 -2.53
C THR A 35 4.13 3.69 -2.49
N SER A 36 4.95 3.60 -3.54
CA SER A 36 6.22 4.32 -3.63
C SER A 36 6.02 5.83 -3.69
N ILE A 37 5.07 6.32 -4.49
CA ILE A 37 4.72 7.75 -4.56
C ILE A 37 4.18 8.24 -3.21
N SER A 38 3.32 7.46 -2.55
CA SER A 38 2.77 7.81 -1.23
C SER A 38 3.87 7.91 -0.17
N LEU A 39 4.80 6.96 -0.12
CA LEU A 39 5.93 7.00 0.82
C LEU A 39 6.88 8.17 0.53
N MET A 40 7.12 8.46 -0.74
CA MET A 40 7.93 9.59 -1.16
C MET A 40 7.29 10.93 -0.75
N PHE A 41 5.97 11.04 -0.89
CA PHE A 41 5.20 12.20 -0.46
C PHE A 41 5.21 12.38 1.07
N VAL A 42 5.04 11.29 1.82
CA VAL A 42 5.15 11.30 3.29
C VAL A 42 6.57 11.72 3.72
N GLY A 43 7.60 11.19 3.07
CA GLY A 43 9.00 11.59 3.31
C GLY A 43 9.23 13.08 3.04
N PHE A 44 8.67 13.62 1.96
CA PHE A 44 8.77 15.04 1.64
C PHE A 44 8.11 15.92 2.70
N ILE A 45 6.87 15.60 3.12
CA ILE A 45 6.17 16.33 4.19
C ILE A 45 6.94 16.24 5.52
N ALA A 46 7.44 15.04 5.86
CA ALA A 46 8.21 14.83 7.09
C ALA A 46 9.50 15.67 7.09
N THR A 47 10.20 15.76 5.96
CA THR A 47 11.40 16.61 5.82
C THR A 47 11.04 18.07 6.02
N GLN A 48 9.99 18.56 5.37
CA GLN A 48 9.56 19.95 5.47
C GLN A 48 9.14 20.30 6.91
N ALA A 49 8.37 19.43 7.57
CA ALA A 49 7.95 19.64 8.96
C ALA A 49 9.15 19.63 9.93
N SER A 50 10.10 18.70 9.74
CA SER A 50 11.32 18.61 10.54
C SER A 50 12.17 19.88 10.39
N THR A 51 12.35 20.36 9.15
CA THR A 51 13.10 21.60 8.87
C THR A 51 12.47 22.80 9.55
N GLN A 52 11.15 22.98 9.44
CA GLN A 52 10.45 24.09 10.10
C GLN A 52 10.54 24.01 11.63
N GLN A 53 10.46 22.81 12.19
CA GLN A 53 10.60 22.62 13.64
C GLN A 53 12.00 22.91 14.12
N THR A 54 13.03 22.53 13.37
CA THR A 54 14.43 22.84 13.69
C THR A 54 14.67 24.34 13.67
N ILE A 55 14.26 25.03 12.61
CA ILE A 55 14.37 26.50 12.52
C ILE A 55 13.65 27.19 13.69
N ALA A 56 12.44 26.75 14.03
CA ALA A 56 11.71 27.31 15.16
C ALA A 56 12.38 27.07 16.52
N ASN A 57 13.05 25.93 16.69
CA ASN A 57 13.82 25.64 17.88
C ASN A 57 15.11 26.47 17.96
N GLU A 58 15.83 26.60 16.85
CA GLU A 58 17.00 27.45 16.72
C GLU A 58 16.66 28.92 17.04
N GLU A 59 15.56 29.43 16.51
CA GLU A 59 15.05 30.79 16.78
C GLU A 59 14.74 30.98 18.28
N ARG A 60 14.09 30.01 18.93
CA ARG A 60 13.82 30.08 20.38
C ARG A 60 15.10 30.04 21.19
N LEU A 61 16.07 29.20 20.80
CA LEU A 61 17.36 29.13 21.45
C LEU A 61 18.10 30.47 21.32
N PHE A 62 18.13 31.05 20.13
CA PHE A 62 18.70 32.37 19.90
C PHE A 62 18.07 33.44 20.78
N GLN A 63 16.73 33.52 20.81
CA GLN A 63 16.02 34.49 21.66
C GLN A 63 16.32 34.29 23.15
N SER A 64 16.45 33.04 23.59
CA SER A 64 16.81 32.74 24.98
C SER A 64 18.21 33.24 25.32
N VAL A 65 19.21 32.89 24.50
CA VAL A 65 20.61 33.26 24.71
C VAL A 65 20.80 34.78 24.71
N VAL A 66 20.18 35.45 23.74
CA VAL A 66 20.24 36.92 23.68
C VAL A 66 19.50 37.57 24.85
N SER A 67 18.32 37.07 25.22
CA SER A 67 17.59 37.56 26.42
C SER A 67 18.39 37.38 27.69
N ASP A 68 19.08 36.24 27.84
CA ASP A 68 19.94 35.99 29.02
C ASP A 68 21.15 36.92 29.05
N ARG A 69 21.76 37.23 27.89
CA ARG A 69 22.83 38.21 27.79
C ARG A 69 22.37 39.62 28.15
N LEU A 70 21.19 40.03 27.63
CA LEU A 70 20.59 41.32 28.00
C LEU A 70 20.31 41.42 29.50
N ARG A 71 19.78 40.35 30.11
CA ARG A 71 19.57 40.30 31.58
C ARG A 71 20.89 40.30 32.36
N ALA A 72 21.93 39.71 31.78
CA ALA A 72 23.26 39.73 32.41
C ALA A 72 23.81 41.15 32.52
N ILE A 73 23.69 41.97 31.46
CA ILE A 73 24.11 43.39 31.49
C ILE A 73 23.43 44.12 32.65
N VAL A 74 22.12 43.92 32.82
CA VAL A 74 21.39 44.57 33.94
C VAL A 74 21.86 44.05 35.30
N ARG A 75 22.07 42.72 35.45
CA ARG A 75 22.58 42.16 36.72
C ARG A 75 23.99 42.66 37.09
N GLU A 76 24.83 42.86 36.09
CA GLU A 76 26.18 43.39 36.24
C GLU A 76 26.12 44.85 36.72
N GLN A 77 25.14 45.63 36.30
CA GLN A 77 24.90 47.01 36.71
C GLN A 77 24.34 47.12 38.15
N ILE A 78 23.59 46.13 38.66
CA ILE A 78 22.93 46.21 39.99
C ILE A 78 23.91 46.53 41.10
N ARG A 79 25.12 45.97 41.09
CA ARG A 79 26.15 46.24 42.11
C ARG A 79 26.55 47.70 42.21
N ILE A 80 26.45 48.44 41.08
CA ILE A 80 26.81 49.85 40.99
C ILE A 80 25.61 50.74 41.17
N THR A 81 24.44 50.32 40.69
CA THR A 81 23.24 51.16 40.63
C THR A 81 22.33 51.00 41.84
N SER A 82 22.42 49.89 42.58
CA SER A 82 21.54 49.60 43.70
C SER A 82 22.34 49.59 45.04
N SER A 83 22.66 50.77 45.49
CA SER A 83 23.28 50.97 46.83
C SER A 83 23.08 52.39 47.32
N ASP A 84 23.00 52.57 48.64
CA ASP A 84 22.94 53.89 49.26
C ASP A 84 24.20 54.75 48.94
N THR A 85 25.37 54.11 48.89
CA THR A 85 26.64 54.76 48.49
C THR A 85 26.54 55.30 47.03
N SER A 86 25.93 54.58 46.15
CA SER A 86 25.78 55.05 44.76
C SER A 86 24.81 56.22 44.67
N VAL A 87 23.73 56.22 45.46
CA VAL A 87 22.81 57.37 45.50
C VAL A 87 23.50 58.61 45.99
N GLU A 88 24.36 58.51 47.05
CA GLU A 88 25.13 59.66 47.60
C GLU A 88 26.14 60.20 46.61
N ASN A 89 26.89 59.31 45.89
CA ASN A 89 28.00 59.71 45.05
C ASN A 89 27.59 59.97 43.54
N LEU A 90 26.44 59.48 43.07
CA LEU A 90 26.05 59.65 41.69
C LEU A 90 24.74 60.45 41.48
N VAL A 91 23.87 60.54 42.54
CA VAL A 91 22.59 61.22 42.46
C VAL A 91 22.57 62.51 43.29
N ARG A 92 22.83 62.42 44.58
CA ARG A 92 22.82 63.61 45.48
C ARG A 92 24.02 64.52 45.28
N GLY A 93 25.19 63.94 45.02
CA GLY A 93 26.39 64.65 44.65
C GLY A 93 27.16 63.85 43.62
N PHE A 94 27.65 64.51 42.57
CA PHE A 94 28.44 63.81 41.57
C PHE A 94 29.89 63.72 41.96
N ASN A 95 30.34 62.50 42.25
CA ASN A 95 31.71 62.15 42.58
C ASN A 95 32.46 61.55 41.40
N PRO A 96 33.33 62.27 40.68
CA PRO A 96 34.07 61.75 39.54
C PRO A 96 34.95 60.51 39.84
N ALA A 97 35.51 60.41 40.97
CA ALA A 97 36.36 59.29 41.33
C ALA A 97 35.53 57.99 41.48
N PHE A 98 34.37 58.10 42.14
CA PHE A 98 33.45 56.98 42.30
C PHE A 98 32.87 56.52 40.92
N ALA A 99 32.53 57.46 40.06
CA ALA A 99 32.11 57.20 38.73
C ALA A 99 33.16 56.42 37.90
N ARG A 100 34.46 56.89 37.99
CA ARG A 100 35.57 56.18 37.32
C ARG A 100 35.75 54.76 37.84
N GLN A 101 35.77 54.55 39.13
CA GLN A 101 35.90 53.24 39.73
C GLN A 101 34.72 52.29 39.32
N SER A 102 33.52 52.85 39.28
CA SER A 102 32.32 52.08 38.86
C SER A 102 32.38 51.66 37.37
N PHE A 103 32.86 52.55 36.52
CA PHE A 103 33.00 52.25 35.09
C PHE A 103 34.14 51.28 34.82
N ASP A 104 35.25 51.44 35.55
CA ASP A 104 36.38 50.51 35.50
C ASP A 104 35.98 49.09 35.85
N THR A 105 35.11 48.91 36.85
CA THR A 105 34.53 47.59 37.18
C THR A 105 33.71 47.01 36.02
N LEU A 106 32.84 47.80 35.38
CA LEU A 106 32.03 47.32 34.24
C LEU A 106 32.90 47.01 33.02
N TRP A 107 33.93 47.78 32.80
CA TRP A 107 34.87 47.57 31.71
C TRP A 107 35.77 46.35 31.93
N THR A 108 36.45 46.30 33.08
CA THR A 108 37.47 45.29 33.36
C THR A 108 36.86 43.92 33.64
N ASP A 109 35.84 43.86 34.50
CA ASP A 109 35.27 42.60 34.97
C ASP A 109 34.23 42.06 33.97
N TYR A 110 33.46 42.92 33.29
CA TYR A 110 32.33 42.52 32.46
C TYR A 110 32.46 42.89 30.98
N ARG A 111 33.52 43.63 30.62
CA ARG A 111 33.87 44.05 29.25
C ARG A 111 32.76 44.81 28.55
N HIS A 112 32.10 45.76 29.28
CA HIS A 112 31.15 46.66 28.65
C HIS A 112 31.90 47.70 27.81
N ASP A 113 31.55 47.80 26.50
CA ASP A 113 32.26 48.66 25.54
C ASP A 113 31.93 50.14 25.72
N LYS A 114 30.68 50.44 26.06
CA LYS A 114 30.22 51.81 26.27
C LYS A 114 29.45 51.91 27.58
N ILE A 115 29.79 52.85 28.41
CA ILE A 115 29.14 53.10 29.68
C ILE A 115 28.85 54.60 29.78
N MET A 116 27.64 54.96 30.16
CA MET A 116 27.22 56.36 30.33
C MET A 116 26.41 56.53 31.60
N LEU A 117 26.69 57.62 32.31
CA LEU A 117 25.89 58.07 33.45
C LEU A 117 25.12 59.33 33.02
N ILE A 118 23.79 59.21 33.04
CA ILE A 118 22.87 60.24 32.58
C ILE A 118 22.10 60.79 33.77
N SER A 119 22.20 62.08 34.02
CA SER A 119 21.48 62.72 35.14
C SER A 119 20.01 62.96 34.86
N GLY A 120 19.22 63.17 35.91
CA GLY A 120 17.79 63.49 35.78
C GLY A 120 17.44 64.71 34.97
N ASP A 121 18.37 65.65 34.84
CA ASP A 121 18.25 66.85 33.99
C ASP A 121 18.71 66.63 32.56
N LYS A 122 18.76 65.37 32.12
CA LYS A 122 19.13 64.94 30.79
C LYS A 122 20.52 65.38 30.33
N LYS A 123 21.51 65.28 31.20
CA LYS A 123 22.92 65.52 30.88
C LYS A 123 23.72 64.24 31.07
N VAL A 124 24.64 63.97 30.16
CA VAL A 124 25.64 62.94 30.33
C VAL A 124 26.72 63.50 31.29
N LEU A 125 26.86 62.88 32.45
CA LEU A 125 27.82 63.29 33.50
C LEU A 125 29.18 62.64 33.34
N ALA A 126 29.19 61.40 32.92
CA ALA A 126 30.37 60.61 32.67
C ALA A 126 30.09 59.62 31.50
N GLU A 127 31.10 59.38 30.71
CA GLU A 127 31.05 58.47 29.59
C GLU A 127 32.37 57.70 29.47
N SER A 128 32.33 56.38 29.30
CA SER A 128 33.51 55.59 28.97
C SER A 128 33.71 55.54 27.46
N PHE A 129 34.96 55.64 27.07
CA PHE A 129 35.39 55.40 25.70
C PHE A 129 36.61 54.50 25.77
N GLU A 130 36.48 53.27 25.30
CA GLU A 130 37.47 52.22 25.49
C GLU A 130 37.80 52.07 27.03
N ASP A 131 39.04 52.08 27.43
CA ASP A 131 39.51 51.94 28.82
C ASP A 131 39.57 53.28 29.60
N TYR A 132 39.09 54.35 29.03
CA TYR A 132 39.16 55.68 29.62
C TYR A 132 37.81 56.31 29.93
N THR A 133 37.58 56.73 31.15
CA THR A 133 36.35 57.41 31.59
C THR A 133 36.50 58.93 31.49
N HIS A 134 35.77 59.53 30.55
CA HIS A 134 35.63 60.97 30.37
C HIS A 134 34.55 61.51 31.31
N ILE A 135 34.88 62.55 32.06
CA ILE A 135 33.91 63.34 32.82
C ILE A 135 33.50 64.53 31.96
N ILE A 136 32.35 64.38 31.33
CA ILE A 136 31.83 65.37 30.34
C ILE A 136 30.43 65.75 30.81
N LYS A 137 30.16 67.06 30.88
CA LYS A 137 28.78 67.52 31.11
C LYS A 137 28.21 68.03 29.78
N ARG A 138 27.73 67.13 28.98
CA ARG A 138 27.10 67.48 27.69
C ARG A 138 25.59 67.20 27.72
N PRO A 139 24.77 67.96 26.97
CA PRO A 139 23.36 67.64 26.81
C PRO A 139 23.15 66.26 26.18
N LEU A 140 22.03 65.62 26.53
CA LEU A 140 21.62 64.34 25.92
C LEU A 140 21.10 64.54 24.49
N ASP A 141 20.66 65.76 24.15
CA ASP A 141 20.11 66.11 22.80
C ASP A 141 21.10 65.85 21.64
N GLU A 142 22.40 65.68 21.95
CA GLU A 142 23.42 65.26 20.96
C GLU A 142 23.29 63.76 20.56
N THR A 143 22.43 62.98 21.25
CA THR A 143 22.21 61.55 21.03
C THR A 143 20.73 61.22 21.10
N PRO A 144 19.95 61.50 20.03
CA PRO A 144 18.50 61.37 20.03
C PRO A 144 17.99 59.95 20.34
N GLU A 145 18.74 58.92 19.95
CA GLU A 145 18.38 57.51 20.18
C GLU A 145 18.32 57.17 21.67
N LEU A 146 19.16 57.82 22.49
CA LEU A 146 19.21 57.61 23.92
C LEU A 146 18.07 58.35 24.67
N GLU A 147 17.52 59.40 24.12
CA GLU A 147 16.42 60.14 24.76
C GLU A 147 15.20 59.28 25.01
N ILE A 148 14.83 58.43 24.07
CA ILE A 148 13.69 57.51 24.19
C ILE A 148 13.94 56.45 25.31
N ILE A 149 15.18 55.97 25.41
CA ILE A 149 15.57 55.05 26.47
C ILE A 149 15.39 55.70 27.86
N VAL A 150 15.90 56.94 27.99
CA VAL A 150 15.77 57.73 29.22
C VAL A 150 14.30 58.01 29.56
N GLN A 151 13.48 58.38 28.56
CA GLN A 151 12.06 58.63 28.78
C GLN A 151 11.30 57.39 29.22
N LYS A 152 11.50 56.24 28.52
CA LYS A 152 10.87 54.98 28.90
C LYS A 152 11.28 54.50 30.29
N LEU A 153 12.57 54.61 30.64
CA LEU A 153 13.08 54.20 31.93
C LEU A 153 12.62 55.14 33.05
N THR A 154 12.55 56.45 32.80
CA THR A 154 12.00 57.44 33.74
C THR A 154 10.53 57.09 34.08
N ALA A 155 9.73 56.70 33.11
CA ALA A 155 8.32 56.28 33.34
C ALA A 155 8.24 55.05 34.24
N LYS A 156 9.12 54.05 34.03
CA LYS A 156 9.25 52.87 34.92
C LYS A 156 9.70 53.23 36.31
N TYR A 157 10.71 54.07 36.42
CA TYR A 157 11.23 54.55 37.71
C TYR A 157 10.15 55.25 38.51
N MET A 158 9.39 56.22 37.96
CA MET A 158 8.33 56.94 38.62
C MET A 158 7.21 55.99 39.11
N ARG A 159 6.95 54.92 38.46
CA ARG A 159 5.94 53.91 38.86
C ARG A 159 6.36 53.08 40.07
N ASN A 160 7.66 52.80 40.20
CA ASN A 160 8.21 51.96 41.26
C ASN A 160 8.77 52.77 42.45
N ARG A 161 8.76 54.11 42.39
CA ARG A 161 9.16 55.02 43.48
C ARG A 161 8.11 55.02 44.60
N VAL A 162 8.58 54.95 45.83
CA VAL A 162 7.75 54.93 47.04
C VAL A 162 8.06 56.14 47.90
N ARG A 163 7.05 56.86 48.39
CA ARG A 163 7.25 58.02 49.27
C ARG A 163 7.64 57.55 50.67
N VAL A 164 8.74 58.08 51.16
CA VAL A 164 9.26 57.79 52.50
C VAL A 164 9.55 59.10 53.24
N PRO A 165 9.70 59.10 54.58
CA PRO A 165 10.10 60.31 55.31
C PRO A 165 11.40 60.87 54.76
N GLY A 166 11.42 62.15 54.41
CA GLY A 166 12.60 62.83 53.89
C GLY A 166 12.86 62.67 52.37
N GLY A 167 11.94 62.07 51.61
CA GLY A 167 12.10 61.96 50.15
C GLY A 167 11.38 60.76 49.54
N PHE A 168 12.06 60.04 48.68
CA PHE A 168 11.53 58.84 48.00
C PHE A 168 12.47 57.65 48.21
N GLY A 169 11.89 56.48 48.38
CA GLY A 169 12.53 55.20 48.28
C GLY A 169 12.17 54.51 46.97
N TYR A 170 12.63 53.31 46.82
CA TYR A 170 12.32 52.47 45.66
C TYR A 170 11.93 51.09 46.11
N ARG A 171 11.04 50.43 45.39
CA ARG A 171 10.62 49.05 45.69
C ARG A 171 11.82 48.13 45.65
N SER A 172 11.81 47.09 46.49
CA SER A 172 12.87 46.09 46.47
C SER A 172 13.00 45.42 45.10
N LEU A 173 14.21 45.34 44.58
CA LEU A 173 14.48 44.66 43.30
C LEU A 173 14.22 43.15 43.37
N LEU A 174 14.12 42.58 44.57
CA LEU A 174 13.77 41.17 44.75
C LEU A 174 12.28 40.88 44.43
N ASP A 175 11.43 41.91 44.56
CA ASP A 175 9.97 41.80 44.39
C ASP A 175 9.49 42.28 43.00
N ILE A 176 10.42 42.70 42.13
CA ILE A 176 10.09 43.31 40.83
C ILE A 176 10.83 42.56 39.71
N ASP A 177 10.14 42.25 38.62
CA ASP A 177 10.78 41.69 37.41
C ASP A 177 11.79 42.71 36.83
N PRO A 178 12.99 42.27 36.40
CA PRO A 178 13.95 43.14 35.72
C PRO A 178 13.35 44.00 34.60
N LYS A 179 12.32 43.51 33.91
CA LYS A 179 11.62 44.28 32.89
C LYS A 179 10.89 45.51 33.42
N ASP A 180 10.55 45.56 34.70
CA ASP A 180 9.81 46.68 35.31
C ASP A 180 10.70 47.79 35.86
N TYR A 181 11.95 47.51 36.20
CA TYR A 181 12.89 48.50 36.74
C TYR A 181 14.06 48.84 35.83
N ALA A 182 14.33 48.02 34.84
CA ALA A 182 15.38 48.24 33.83
C ALA A 182 14.79 48.33 32.42
N LEU A 183 15.55 48.85 31.50
CA LEU A 183 15.31 48.80 30.09
C LEU A 183 16.48 48.12 29.41
N MET A 184 16.22 47.14 28.58
CA MET A 184 17.23 46.39 27.85
C MET A 184 16.75 46.14 26.43
N GLY A 185 17.68 45.97 25.49
CA GLY A 185 17.37 45.76 24.08
C GLY A 185 18.52 46.13 23.17
N TYR A 186 18.18 46.62 22.02
CA TYR A 186 19.14 47.02 21.01
C TYR A 186 19.10 48.53 20.79
N VAL A 187 20.23 49.09 20.42
CA VAL A 187 20.39 50.52 20.18
C VAL A 187 21.57 50.78 19.22
N ARG A 188 21.55 51.89 18.50
CA ARG A 188 22.72 52.34 17.76
C ARG A 188 23.46 53.39 18.60
N ILE A 189 24.71 53.16 18.91
CA ILE A 189 25.56 54.08 19.69
C ILE A 189 26.84 54.33 18.87
N ASP A 190 27.22 55.56 18.71
CA ASP A 190 28.40 55.98 17.89
C ASP A 190 28.37 55.37 16.48
N GLY A 191 27.16 55.24 15.89
CA GLY A 191 26.96 54.66 14.57
C GLY A 191 27.02 53.11 14.52
N LYS A 192 27.31 52.44 15.62
CA LYS A 192 27.43 50.95 15.70
C LYS A 192 26.23 50.32 16.39
N PRO A 193 25.73 49.17 15.91
CA PRO A 193 24.70 48.42 16.60
C PRO A 193 25.24 47.83 17.90
N ALA A 194 24.42 47.86 18.94
CA ALA A 194 24.80 47.38 20.27
C ALA A 194 23.59 46.78 20.99
N ILE A 195 23.84 45.86 21.90
CA ILE A 195 22.93 45.47 22.97
C ILE A 195 23.16 46.32 24.18
N PHE A 196 22.09 46.74 24.86
CA PHE A 196 22.26 47.63 26.03
C PHE A 196 21.39 47.18 27.20
N GLY A 197 21.82 47.57 28.39
CA GLY A 197 21.04 47.62 29.61
C GLY A 197 21.08 49.01 30.21
N ALA A 198 19.98 49.49 30.76
CA ALA A 198 19.89 50.77 31.43
C ALA A 198 19.11 50.62 32.75
N MET A 199 19.65 51.14 33.83
CA MET A 199 19.08 51.11 35.16
C MET A 199 19.09 52.45 35.86
N PRO A 200 18.07 52.78 36.68
CA PRO A 200 18.12 53.93 37.55
C PRO A 200 19.07 53.64 38.71
N VAL A 201 19.76 54.68 39.22
CA VAL A 201 20.50 54.58 40.45
C VAL A 201 19.54 54.73 41.64
N ILE A 202 19.47 53.71 42.48
CA ILE A 202 18.47 53.56 43.55
C ILE A 202 19.12 53.10 44.86
N PRO A 203 18.53 53.37 46.04
CA PRO A 203 19.03 52.90 47.31
C PRO A 203 18.72 51.40 47.54
N ASP A 204 19.53 50.73 48.35
CA ASP A 204 19.32 49.34 48.74
C ASP A 204 18.64 49.17 50.11
N LYS A 205 18.87 50.09 51.09
CA LYS A 205 18.44 49.92 52.49
C LYS A 205 17.58 51.04 53.03
N PHE A 206 17.10 51.97 52.24
CA PHE A 206 16.31 53.15 52.64
C PHE A 206 17.02 54.13 53.66
N HIS A 207 18.34 53.99 53.86
CA HIS A 207 19.10 54.96 54.66
C HIS A 207 19.30 56.24 53.89
N THR A 208 19.40 56.16 52.57
CA THR A 208 19.50 57.31 51.68
C THR A 208 18.27 57.49 50.90
N THR A 209 17.64 58.64 50.87
CA THR A 209 16.44 58.93 50.08
C THR A 209 16.79 59.51 48.74
N LEU A 210 15.95 59.22 47.77
CA LEU A 210 16.04 59.75 46.40
C LEU A 210 15.44 61.19 46.40
N PRO A 211 16.02 62.12 45.61
CA PRO A 211 15.44 63.45 45.38
C PRO A 211 14.13 63.34 44.61
N ASP A 212 13.33 64.40 44.63
CA ASP A 212 12.20 64.48 43.73
C ASP A 212 12.65 64.77 42.30
N GLY A 213 12.05 64.13 41.34
CA GLY A 213 12.39 64.28 39.92
C GLY A 213 12.77 62.97 39.19
N PRO A 214 13.26 63.08 37.97
CA PRO A 214 13.69 61.95 37.15
C PRO A 214 14.97 61.31 37.74
N PRO A 215 15.21 60.02 37.43
CA PRO A 215 16.35 59.28 37.95
C PRO A 215 17.66 59.69 37.29
N THR A 216 18.77 59.47 38.02
CA THR A 216 20.07 59.29 37.39
C THR A 216 20.13 57.88 36.84
N ILE A 217 20.53 57.71 35.60
CA ILE A 217 20.50 56.43 34.85
C ILE A 217 21.93 56.04 34.52
N LEU A 218 22.25 54.79 34.83
CA LEU A 218 23.43 54.11 34.31
C LEU A 218 23.01 53.31 33.11
N LEU A 219 23.60 53.61 31.92
CA LEU A 219 23.43 52.86 30.69
C LEU A 219 24.78 52.22 30.36
N SER A 220 24.79 50.94 30.06
CA SER A 220 25.94 50.29 29.45
C SER A 220 25.56 49.42 28.27
N ALA A 221 26.47 49.31 27.33
CA ALA A 221 26.25 48.63 26.06
C ALA A 221 27.46 47.80 25.63
N LEU A 222 27.17 46.76 24.87
CA LEU A 222 28.13 45.92 24.17
C LEU A 222 27.88 46.04 22.68
N TYR A 223 28.90 46.43 21.92
CA TYR A 223 28.77 46.45 20.46
C TYR A 223 28.55 45.06 19.88
N ILE A 224 27.75 44.98 18.85
CA ILE A 224 27.52 43.71 18.14
C ILE A 224 28.68 43.49 17.16
N ASP A 225 29.87 43.33 17.72
CA ASP A 225 31.11 43.05 17.01
C ASP A 225 31.39 41.54 16.92
N GLU A 226 32.51 41.16 16.32
CA GLU A 226 32.93 39.76 16.25
C GLU A 226 33.09 39.10 17.62
N THR A 227 33.46 39.86 18.64
CA THR A 227 33.69 39.35 19.99
C THR A 227 32.39 38.93 20.64
N LEU A 228 31.37 39.79 20.61
CA LEU A 228 30.03 39.46 21.08
C LEU A 228 29.40 38.34 20.28
N GLN A 229 29.55 38.35 18.95
CA GLN A 229 29.03 37.27 18.07
C GLN A 229 29.67 35.93 18.44
N LYS A 230 30.97 35.86 18.66
CA LYS A 230 31.67 34.64 19.13
C LYS A 230 31.17 34.16 20.49
N GLN A 231 30.95 35.12 21.43
CA GLN A 231 30.41 34.78 22.76
C GLN A 231 29.01 34.22 22.71
N LEU A 232 28.13 34.79 21.88
CA LEU A 232 26.77 34.28 21.67
C LEU A 232 26.82 32.92 20.99
N ASN A 233 27.63 32.79 19.94
CA ASN A 233 27.73 31.54 19.18
C ASN A 233 28.36 30.38 19.98
N ALA A 234 29.18 30.67 20.97
CA ALA A 234 29.69 29.65 21.89
C ALA A 234 28.60 28.91 22.70
N GLN A 235 27.41 29.53 22.83
CA GLN A 235 26.24 28.92 23.47
C GLN A 235 25.21 28.39 22.45
N LEU A 236 25.21 28.96 21.25
CA LEU A 236 24.25 28.61 20.17
C LEU A 236 24.73 27.44 19.33
N ASP A 237 26.05 27.37 19.11
CA ASP A 237 26.70 26.40 18.21
C ASP A 237 26.14 26.41 16.78
N PHE A 238 25.82 27.63 16.29
CA PHE A 238 25.25 27.80 14.96
C PHE A 238 26.34 27.91 13.89
N THR A 239 26.10 27.31 12.73
CA THR A 239 27.00 27.42 11.59
C THR A 239 26.83 28.79 10.91
N SER A 240 27.92 29.41 10.52
CA SER A 240 27.94 30.72 9.80
C SER A 240 27.16 31.83 10.50
N PHE A 241 27.15 31.82 11.86
CA PHE A 241 26.47 32.84 12.66
C PHE A 241 27.15 34.22 12.51
N ALA A 242 26.37 35.20 12.07
CA ALA A 242 26.84 36.56 11.82
C ALA A 242 25.73 37.60 11.98
N PHE A 243 26.14 38.83 12.36
CA PHE A 243 25.27 40.01 12.26
C PHE A 243 25.52 40.74 10.94
N ILE A 244 24.45 41.16 10.28
CA ILE A 244 24.48 41.89 9.02
C ILE A 244 23.64 43.18 9.10
N ASP A 245 24.19 44.28 8.60
CA ASP A 245 23.49 45.59 8.60
C ASP A 245 22.33 45.63 7.60
N THR A 246 22.42 44.87 6.53
CA THR A 246 21.41 44.85 5.46
C THR A 246 21.13 43.40 5.06
N VAL A 247 19.87 43.04 5.06
CA VAL A 247 19.42 41.69 4.63
C VAL A 247 19.43 41.65 3.09
N SER A 248 20.21 40.73 2.52
CA SER A 248 20.16 40.44 1.10
C SER A 248 18.89 39.67 0.76
N ALA A 249 18.22 40.03 -0.33
CA ALA A 249 17.00 39.40 -0.82
C ALA A 249 17.20 37.92 -1.21
N ASP A 250 18.43 37.49 -1.48
CA ASP A 250 18.77 36.14 -1.94
C ASP A 250 19.15 35.17 -0.79
N TYR A 251 19.08 35.60 0.47
CA TYR A 251 19.41 34.74 1.59
C TYR A 251 18.20 33.90 2.03
N ASP A 252 18.31 32.58 1.92
CA ASP A 252 17.23 31.61 2.18
C ASP A 252 17.34 30.92 3.58
N GLY A 253 18.28 31.38 4.42
CA GLY A 253 18.48 30.84 5.77
C GLY A 253 17.67 31.57 6.85
N PRO A 254 17.71 31.08 8.10
CA PRO A 254 17.10 31.74 9.24
C PRO A 254 17.68 33.13 9.48
N ILE A 255 16.79 34.10 9.71
CA ILE A 255 17.14 35.50 9.99
C ILE A 255 16.32 35.99 11.16
N HIS A 256 17.00 36.63 12.12
CA HIS A 256 16.35 37.36 13.21
C HIS A 256 16.57 38.87 13.05
N PRO A 257 15.54 39.63 12.64
CA PRO A 257 15.67 41.08 12.50
C PRO A 257 15.78 41.76 13.87
N VAL A 258 16.62 42.75 13.93
CA VAL A 258 16.89 43.52 15.16
C VAL A 258 16.48 44.96 14.91
N SER A 259 15.67 45.51 15.82
CA SER A 259 15.23 46.90 15.79
C SER A 259 15.58 47.61 17.11
N ASP A 260 15.70 48.90 17.05
CA ASP A 260 15.91 49.74 18.25
C ASP A 260 14.58 49.90 19.04
N GLN A 261 14.64 50.79 20.04
CA GLN A 261 13.48 51.12 20.91
C GLN A 261 12.37 51.91 20.21
N THR A 262 12.59 52.29 18.95
CA THR A 262 11.64 53.03 18.08
C THR A 262 11.17 52.22 16.88
N ASP A 263 11.47 50.94 16.85
CA ASP A 263 11.20 50.02 15.73
C ASP A 263 12.01 50.35 14.44
N ILE A 264 13.08 51.16 14.56
CA ILE A 264 13.99 51.39 13.44
C ILE A 264 14.91 50.16 13.31
N PRO A 265 15.01 49.56 12.13
CA PRO A 265 15.84 48.40 11.92
C PRO A 265 17.34 48.72 12.09
N LEU A 266 18.04 47.91 12.85
CA LEU A 266 19.49 48.05 13.09
C LEU A 266 20.30 47.08 12.24
N GLY A 267 19.67 45.99 11.77
CA GLY A 267 20.28 44.90 11.05
C GLY A 267 19.58 43.58 11.38
N ALA A 268 20.26 42.45 11.18
CA ALA A 268 19.76 41.15 11.51
C ALA A 268 20.88 40.15 11.88
N PHE A 269 20.59 39.23 12.77
CA PHE A 269 21.39 38.04 12.92
C PHE A 269 20.97 36.97 11.90
N ARG A 270 21.94 36.30 11.31
CA ARG A 270 21.72 35.17 10.40
C ARG A 270 22.56 33.98 10.80
N TRP A 271 22.09 32.81 10.45
CA TRP A 271 22.86 31.57 10.59
C TRP A 271 22.41 30.54 9.58
N GLU A 272 23.22 29.53 9.37
CA GLU A 272 22.83 28.36 8.57
C GLU A 272 22.24 27.30 9.47
N SER A 273 21.02 26.83 9.15
CA SER A 273 20.37 25.78 9.93
C SER A 273 20.96 24.42 9.62
N GLU A 274 21.26 23.63 10.66
CA GLU A 274 21.72 22.23 10.49
C GLU A 274 20.72 21.34 9.77
N SER A 275 19.43 21.70 9.79
CA SER A 275 18.40 20.94 9.07
C SER A 275 18.63 20.90 7.56
N ALA A 276 19.31 21.89 6.98
CA ALA A 276 19.66 21.87 5.57
C ALA A 276 20.71 20.81 5.22
N SER A 277 21.51 20.37 6.19
CA SER A 277 22.59 19.39 6.01
C SER A 277 22.18 17.94 6.31
N THR A 278 21.20 17.72 7.18
CA THR A 278 20.73 16.39 7.57
C THR A 278 19.59 15.89 6.67
N SER A 279 19.94 15.47 5.46
CA SER A 279 19.00 14.82 4.55
C SER A 279 18.51 13.49 5.15
N ILE A 280 17.21 13.34 5.37
CA ILE A 280 16.59 12.07 5.78
C ILE A 280 16.46 11.07 4.63
N TRP A 281 16.74 11.49 3.40
CA TRP A 281 16.64 10.67 2.20
C TRP A 281 17.53 9.43 2.21
N PRO A 282 18.78 9.45 2.72
CA PRO A 282 19.60 8.24 2.84
C PRO A 282 18.96 7.13 3.68
N THR A 283 18.10 7.49 4.64
CA THR A 283 17.37 6.52 5.47
C THR A 283 16.08 6.07 4.81
N ILE A 284 15.34 6.97 4.14
CA ILE A 284 14.02 6.68 3.56
C ILE A 284 14.16 5.87 2.25
N ILE A 285 15.12 6.21 1.38
CA ILE A 285 15.29 5.54 0.08
C ILE A 285 15.49 4.01 0.22
N PRO A 286 16.37 3.50 1.11
CA PRO A 286 16.53 2.06 1.29
C PRO A 286 15.23 1.38 1.78
N VAL A 287 14.48 2.03 2.67
CA VAL A 287 13.21 1.50 3.18
C VAL A 287 12.19 1.37 2.04
N ILE A 288 12.05 2.40 1.20
CA ILE A 288 11.17 2.37 0.03
C ILE A 288 11.61 1.25 -0.93
N ALA A 289 12.91 1.12 -1.19
CA ALA A 289 13.45 0.10 -2.08
C ALA A 289 13.17 -1.32 -1.57
N ILE A 290 13.42 -1.60 -0.29
CA ILE A 290 13.16 -2.90 0.34
C ILE A 290 11.66 -3.23 0.27
N LEU A 291 10.80 -2.28 0.62
CA LEU A 291 9.35 -2.47 0.60
C LEU A 291 8.83 -2.73 -0.82
N SER A 292 9.35 -1.99 -1.81
CA SER A 292 9.00 -2.16 -3.22
C SER A 292 9.41 -3.55 -3.75
N VAL A 293 10.61 -4.00 -3.39
CA VAL A 293 11.10 -5.35 -3.75
C VAL A 293 10.24 -6.44 -3.09
N ALA A 294 9.91 -6.28 -1.80
CA ALA A 294 9.06 -7.23 -1.07
C ALA A 294 7.65 -7.32 -1.67
N LEU A 295 7.02 -6.18 -1.98
CA LEU A 295 5.72 -6.15 -2.66
C LEU A 295 5.79 -6.77 -4.07
N GLY A 296 6.86 -6.48 -4.81
CA GLY A 296 7.09 -7.07 -6.14
C GLY A 296 7.23 -8.59 -6.08
N ALA A 297 8.00 -9.10 -5.14
CA ALA A 297 8.16 -10.54 -4.93
C ALA A 297 6.85 -11.22 -4.53
N LEU A 298 6.05 -10.60 -3.64
CA LEU A 298 4.73 -11.10 -3.24
C LEU A 298 3.77 -11.14 -4.44
N ALA A 299 3.68 -10.07 -5.21
CA ALA A 299 2.83 -9.99 -6.39
C ALA A 299 3.22 -11.01 -7.45
N PHE A 300 4.53 -11.19 -7.69
CA PHE A 300 5.05 -12.21 -8.59
C PHE A 300 4.69 -13.61 -8.10
N GLY A 301 4.87 -13.91 -6.81
CA GLY A 301 4.51 -15.19 -6.21
C GLY A 301 3.03 -15.53 -6.35
N ILE A 302 2.14 -14.56 -6.12
CA ILE A 302 0.69 -14.72 -6.31
C ILE A 302 0.36 -14.97 -7.79
N ALA A 303 0.91 -14.17 -8.71
CA ALA A 303 0.67 -14.34 -10.15
C ALA A 303 1.17 -15.71 -10.65
N TRP A 304 2.33 -16.15 -10.20
CA TRP A 304 2.88 -17.49 -10.48
C TRP A 304 1.94 -18.59 -9.98
N ARG A 305 1.45 -18.50 -8.75
CA ARG A 305 0.56 -19.49 -8.14
C ARG A 305 -0.79 -19.57 -8.85
N ILE A 306 -1.37 -18.42 -9.23
CA ILE A 306 -2.59 -18.37 -10.05
C ILE A 306 -2.37 -19.06 -11.40
N GLY A 307 -1.24 -18.84 -12.05
CA GLY A 307 -0.88 -19.49 -13.30
C GLY A 307 -0.83 -21.02 -13.20
N LEU A 308 -0.28 -21.55 -12.12
CA LEU A 308 -0.22 -23.00 -11.87
C LEU A 308 -1.62 -23.59 -11.59
N LEU A 309 -2.42 -22.95 -10.76
CA LEU A 309 -3.77 -23.40 -10.41
C LEU A 309 -4.69 -23.43 -11.64
N THR A 310 -4.61 -22.44 -12.51
CA THR A 310 -5.43 -22.36 -13.72
C THR A 310 -5.15 -23.52 -14.68
N THR A 311 -3.88 -23.93 -14.79
CA THR A 311 -3.52 -25.08 -15.65
C THR A 311 -4.04 -26.40 -15.10
N SER A 312 -3.97 -26.61 -13.78
CA SER A 312 -4.46 -27.84 -13.16
C SER A 312 -5.99 -27.97 -13.25
N LEU A 313 -6.72 -26.85 -13.12
CA LEU A 313 -8.17 -26.82 -13.28
C LEU A 313 -8.61 -27.20 -14.69
N GLN A 314 -7.93 -26.68 -15.72
CA GLN A 314 -8.26 -26.99 -17.13
C GLN A 314 -8.05 -28.48 -17.45
N VAL A 315 -6.97 -29.07 -16.96
CA VAL A 315 -6.70 -30.51 -17.15
C VAL A 315 -7.78 -31.34 -16.46
N SER A 316 -8.13 -30.98 -15.22
CA SER A 316 -9.18 -31.67 -14.47
C SER A 316 -10.56 -31.55 -15.13
N GLU A 317 -10.91 -30.37 -15.66
CA GLU A 317 -12.18 -30.16 -16.37
C GLU A 317 -12.25 -30.98 -17.64
N GLN A 318 -11.19 -31.04 -18.44
CA GLN A 318 -11.15 -31.88 -19.64
C GLN A 318 -11.27 -33.37 -19.30
N GLN A 319 -10.62 -33.81 -18.26
CA GLN A 319 -10.66 -35.19 -17.80
C GLN A 319 -12.05 -35.55 -17.26
N ASN A 320 -12.67 -34.66 -16.48
CA ASN A 320 -14.05 -34.86 -16.02
C ASN A 320 -15.05 -34.88 -17.18
N ARG A 321 -14.87 -34.03 -18.19
CA ARG A 321 -15.74 -34.01 -19.39
C ARG A 321 -15.57 -35.28 -20.21
N TYR A 322 -14.38 -35.83 -20.34
CA TYR A 322 -14.12 -37.09 -20.99
C TYR A 322 -14.78 -38.25 -20.24
N LEU A 323 -14.58 -38.36 -18.93
CA LEU A 323 -15.18 -39.39 -18.09
C LEU A 323 -16.72 -39.33 -18.05
N ALA A 324 -17.28 -38.11 -18.12
CA ALA A 324 -18.73 -37.94 -18.18
C ALA A 324 -19.39 -38.50 -19.49
N LEU A 325 -18.62 -38.65 -20.55
CA LEU A 325 -19.14 -39.05 -21.88
C LEU A 325 -18.63 -40.42 -22.34
N HIS A 326 -17.69 -41.05 -21.66
CA HIS A 326 -17.10 -42.32 -22.06
C HIS A 326 -17.19 -43.34 -20.94
N ASP A 327 -17.30 -44.62 -21.32
CA ASP A 327 -17.22 -45.76 -20.42
C ASP A 327 -15.76 -46.06 -20.07
N THR A 328 -15.47 -46.14 -18.81
CA THR A 328 -14.06 -46.26 -18.31
C THR A 328 -13.44 -47.60 -18.63
N LEU A 329 -14.20 -48.68 -18.77
CA LEU A 329 -13.70 -50.00 -19.09
C LEU A 329 -13.36 -50.16 -20.58
N SER A 330 -14.31 -49.81 -21.43
CA SER A 330 -14.20 -50.00 -22.89
C SER A 330 -13.55 -48.84 -23.63
N GLY A 331 -13.50 -47.63 -23.02
CA GLY A 331 -13.07 -46.41 -23.70
C GLY A 331 -14.06 -45.86 -24.73
N LEU A 332 -15.16 -46.57 -25.00
CA LEU A 332 -16.22 -46.15 -25.92
C LEU A 332 -17.07 -45.02 -25.33
N GLY A 333 -17.95 -44.40 -26.15
CA GLY A 333 -18.99 -43.52 -25.63
C GLY A 333 -19.89 -44.25 -24.63
N ASN A 334 -20.34 -43.54 -23.60
CA ASN A 334 -21.33 -44.08 -22.66
C ASN A 334 -22.77 -43.76 -23.11
N ARG A 335 -23.75 -44.15 -22.32
CA ARG A 335 -25.18 -43.90 -22.56
C ARG A 335 -25.50 -42.43 -22.81
N LEU A 336 -24.83 -41.52 -22.07
CA LEU A 336 -25.07 -40.08 -22.21
C LEU A 336 -24.59 -39.56 -23.58
N LEU A 337 -23.43 -40.02 -24.02
CA LEU A 337 -22.90 -39.66 -25.35
C LEU A 337 -23.79 -40.23 -26.46
N PHE A 338 -24.24 -41.50 -26.30
CA PHE A 338 -25.16 -42.14 -27.23
C PHE A 338 -26.45 -41.31 -27.43
N ASN A 339 -27.15 -40.98 -26.32
CA ASN A 339 -28.38 -40.19 -26.37
C ASN A 339 -28.18 -38.83 -27.04
N ARG A 340 -27.10 -38.11 -26.67
CA ARG A 340 -26.77 -36.80 -27.26
C ARG A 340 -26.56 -36.89 -28.77
N VAL A 341 -25.89 -37.93 -29.21
CA VAL A 341 -25.61 -38.12 -30.63
C VAL A 341 -26.85 -38.59 -31.38
N LEU A 342 -27.69 -39.44 -30.77
CA LEU A 342 -28.98 -39.87 -31.32
C LEU A 342 -29.93 -38.67 -31.53
N ASP A 343 -30.09 -37.81 -30.51
CA ASP A 343 -30.90 -36.58 -30.60
C ASP A 343 -30.42 -35.65 -31.73
N THR A 344 -29.11 -35.56 -31.90
CA THR A 344 -28.54 -34.77 -33.00
C THR A 344 -28.83 -35.41 -34.35
N SER A 345 -28.73 -36.74 -34.45
CA SER A 345 -29.00 -37.47 -35.68
C SER A 345 -30.48 -37.43 -36.09
N VAL A 346 -31.39 -37.50 -35.13
CA VAL A 346 -32.84 -37.33 -35.35
C VAL A 346 -33.18 -35.94 -35.87
N LYS A 347 -32.54 -34.89 -35.38
CA LYS A 347 -32.74 -33.50 -35.86
C LYS A 347 -32.26 -33.29 -37.31
N GLU A 348 -31.38 -34.15 -37.80
CA GLU A 348 -30.85 -34.10 -39.15
C GLU A 348 -31.73 -34.90 -40.16
N LEU A 349 -32.82 -35.54 -39.69
CA LEU A 349 -33.81 -36.18 -40.57
C LEU A 349 -34.71 -35.14 -41.26
N PRO A 350 -35.19 -35.37 -42.48
CA PRO A 350 -34.96 -36.56 -43.32
C PRO A 350 -33.70 -36.45 -44.23
N GLU A 351 -32.94 -35.37 -44.17
CA GLU A 351 -31.81 -35.14 -45.10
C GLU A 351 -30.70 -36.19 -44.93
N LYS A 352 -30.48 -36.69 -43.66
CA LYS A 352 -29.45 -37.67 -43.35
C LYS A 352 -30.06 -38.90 -42.71
N HIS A 353 -30.03 -40.00 -43.42
CA HIS A 353 -30.44 -41.31 -42.90
C HIS A 353 -29.37 -41.86 -41.98
N PHE A 354 -29.78 -42.66 -41.00
CA PHE A 354 -28.87 -43.37 -40.08
C PHE A 354 -29.53 -44.69 -39.60
N ALA A 355 -28.71 -45.59 -39.09
CA ALA A 355 -29.22 -46.81 -38.47
C ALA A 355 -28.77 -46.89 -36.99
N VAL A 356 -29.65 -47.36 -36.15
CA VAL A 356 -29.39 -47.72 -34.77
C VAL A 356 -29.22 -49.23 -34.68
N LEU A 357 -28.06 -49.67 -34.21
CA LEU A 357 -27.81 -51.08 -33.97
C LEU A 357 -27.73 -51.31 -32.46
N HIS A 358 -28.56 -52.17 -31.93
CA HIS A 358 -28.51 -52.63 -30.56
C HIS A 358 -27.78 -53.99 -30.52
N CYS A 359 -26.67 -54.06 -29.84
CA CYS A 359 -25.77 -55.22 -29.83
C CYS A 359 -25.62 -55.76 -28.41
N ASP A 360 -25.59 -57.10 -28.28
CA ASP A 360 -25.46 -57.75 -26.99
C ASP A 360 -24.56 -58.97 -27.12
N LEU A 361 -23.66 -59.17 -26.18
CA LEU A 361 -22.73 -60.30 -26.15
C LEU A 361 -23.44 -61.57 -25.66
N ASP A 362 -23.50 -62.55 -26.52
CA ASP A 362 -24.18 -63.82 -26.22
C ASP A 362 -23.47 -64.60 -25.16
N LYS A 363 -24.20 -65.00 -24.11
CA LYS A 363 -23.73 -65.83 -22.99
C LYS A 363 -22.55 -65.20 -22.19
N PHE A 364 -22.43 -63.89 -22.22
CA PHE A 364 -21.36 -63.15 -21.51
C PHE A 364 -21.33 -63.48 -19.99
N LYS A 365 -22.50 -63.65 -19.38
CA LYS A 365 -22.60 -64.07 -17.99
C LYS A 365 -21.85 -65.39 -17.73
N SER A 366 -21.95 -66.36 -18.65
CA SER A 366 -21.22 -67.64 -18.51
C SER A 366 -19.72 -67.47 -18.54
N VAL A 367 -19.20 -66.45 -19.27
CA VAL A 367 -17.79 -66.11 -19.26
C VAL A 367 -17.36 -65.63 -17.86
N ASN A 368 -18.14 -64.71 -17.30
CA ASN A 368 -17.88 -64.23 -15.94
C ASN A 368 -17.95 -65.36 -14.89
N ASP A 369 -18.97 -66.19 -14.99
CA ASP A 369 -19.20 -67.28 -14.02
C ASP A 369 -18.11 -68.36 -14.11
N THR A 370 -17.53 -68.61 -15.32
CA THR A 370 -16.53 -69.66 -15.57
C THR A 370 -15.10 -69.18 -15.38
N PHE A 371 -14.76 -67.98 -15.87
CA PHE A 371 -13.39 -67.46 -15.96
C PHE A 371 -13.16 -66.21 -15.10
N GLY A 372 -14.17 -65.78 -14.34
CA GLY A 372 -14.09 -64.59 -13.46
C GLY A 372 -14.29 -63.29 -14.17
N HIS A 373 -14.55 -62.23 -13.38
CA HIS A 373 -14.84 -60.89 -13.89
C HIS A 373 -13.68 -60.25 -14.67
N ALA A 374 -12.43 -60.59 -14.33
CA ALA A 374 -11.26 -60.10 -15.05
C ALA A 374 -11.23 -60.57 -16.53
N ALA A 375 -11.63 -61.82 -16.78
CA ALA A 375 -11.77 -62.36 -18.13
C ALA A 375 -12.92 -61.67 -18.88
N GLY A 376 -14.07 -61.43 -18.19
CA GLY A 376 -15.16 -60.66 -18.77
C GLY A 376 -14.79 -59.23 -19.10
N ASP A 377 -14.05 -58.55 -18.27
CA ASP A 377 -13.55 -57.21 -18.53
C ASP A 377 -12.64 -57.16 -19.77
N GLU A 378 -11.79 -58.19 -19.95
CA GLU A 378 -10.95 -58.27 -21.15
C GLU A 378 -11.78 -58.53 -22.42
N VAL A 379 -12.81 -59.41 -22.32
CA VAL A 379 -13.76 -59.59 -23.43
C VAL A 379 -14.41 -58.29 -23.81
N ILE A 380 -14.89 -57.48 -22.85
CA ILE A 380 -15.49 -56.17 -23.15
C ILE A 380 -14.49 -55.27 -23.83
N ARG A 381 -13.25 -55.16 -23.39
CA ARG A 381 -12.21 -54.29 -24.01
C ARG A 381 -11.94 -54.71 -25.46
N VAL A 382 -11.72 -56.01 -25.66
CA VAL A 382 -11.38 -56.52 -27.00
C VAL A 382 -12.54 -56.35 -27.96
N VAL A 383 -13.78 -56.73 -27.55
CA VAL A 383 -14.94 -56.54 -28.42
C VAL A 383 -15.22 -55.08 -28.69
N ALA A 384 -15.12 -54.20 -27.69
CA ALA A 384 -15.26 -52.77 -27.86
C ALA A 384 -14.27 -52.22 -28.93
N HIS A 385 -13.02 -52.64 -28.85
CA HIS A 385 -11.98 -52.26 -29.80
C HIS A 385 -12.30 -52.77 -31.22
N ARG A 386 -12.66 -54.04 -31.37
CA ARG A 386 -13.05 -54.62 -32.67
C ARG A 386 -14.26 -53.96 -33.28
N MET A 387 -15.27 -53.66 -32.45
CA MET A 387 -16.48 -52.93 -32.93
C MET A 387 -16.11 -51.51 -33.39
N GLN A 388 -15.25 -50.82 -32.66
CA GLN A 388 -14.80 -49.48 -33.00
C GLN A 388 -14.00 -49.47 -34.31
N GLU A 389 -13.13 -50.45 -34.52
CA GLU A 389 -12.36 -50.60 -35.77
C GLU A 389 -13.29 -50.93 -36.96
N THR A 390 -14.25 -51.83 -36.78
CA THR A 390 -15.21 -52.23 -37.83
C THR A 390 -16.11 -51.09 -38.23
N VAL A 391 -16.66 -50.34 -37.27
CA VAL A 391 -17.52 -49.18 -37.53
C VAL A 391 -16.72 -47.98 -38.02
N GLY A 392 -15.51 -47.81 -37.51
CA GLY A 392 -14.57 -46.77 -37.90
C GLY A 392 -15.14 -45.36 -37.75
N ARG A 393 -14.85 -44.51 -38.74
CA ARG A 393 -15.35 -43.11 -38.76
C ARG A 393 -16.78 -42.97 -39.30
N GLN A 394 -17.41 -44.08 -39.63
CA GLN A 394 -18.74 -44.09 -40.26
C GLN A 394 -19.89 -44.10 -39.23
N GLY A 395 -19.58 -44.32 -37.97
CA GLY A 395 -20.55 -44.34 -36.90
C GLY A 395 -19.94 -44.09 -35.54
N LEU A 396 -20.78 -44.13 -34.52
CA LEU A 396 -20.41 -44.04 -33.10
C LEU A 396 -20.75 -45.35 -32.43
N VAL A 397 -19.82 -45.95 -31.76
CA VAL A 397 -20.00 -47.12 -30.88
C VAL A 397 -20.03 -46.66 -29.44
N CYS A 398 -21.04 -47.09 -28.71
CA CYS A 398 -21.22 -46.81 -27.28
C CYS A 398 -21.45 -48.09 -26.49
N ARG A 399 -20.98 -48.16 -25.25
CA ARG A 399 -21.35 -49.17 -24.30
C ARG A 399 -22.38 -48.61 -23.33
N ILE A 400 -23.55 -49.26 -23.26
CA ILE A 400 -24.67 -48.72 -22.47
C ILE A 400 -24.67 -49.29 -21.05
N GLY A 401 -24.15 -50.48 -20.88
CA GLY A 401 -23.95 -51.13 -19.57
C GLY A 401 -23.79 -52.66 -19.75
N GLY A 402 -23.10 -53.29 -18.82
CA GLY A 402 -22.89 -54.75 -18.86
C GLY A 402 -22.24 -55.21 -20.17
N ASP A 403 -22.97 -56.04 -20.90
CA ASP A 403 -22.64 -56.64 -22.22
C ASP A 403 -23.36 -56.00 -23.39
N GLU A 404 -24.05 -54.85 -23.16
CA GLU A 404 -24.84 -54.14 -24.18
C GLU A 404 -24.06 -53.01 -24.83
N PHE A 405 -24.08 -52.97 -26.16
CA PHE A 405 -23.49 -51.91 -26.98
C PHE A 405 -24.52 -51.31 -27.92
N MET A 406 -24.39 -50.04 -28.19
CA MET A 406 -25.22 -49.34 -29.18
C MET A 406 -24.34 -48.70 -30.24
N VAL A 407 -24.79 -48.80 -31.50
CA VAL A 407 -24.09 -48.18 -32.62
C VAL A 407 -25.05 -47.24 -33.36
N ILE A 408 -24.59 -46.00 -33.63
CA ILE A 408 -25.27 -45.10 -34.57
C ILE A 408 -24.41 -45.04 -35.81
N TYR A 409 -24.90 -45.65 -36.88
CA TYR A 409 -24.22 -45.73 -38.18
C TYR A 409 -24.80 -44.70 -39.13
N ARG A 410 -23.95 -43.84 -39.72
CA ARG A 410 -24.39 -42.64 -40.43
C ARG A 410 -24.00 -42.58 -41.91
N LYS A 411 -23.26 -43.55 -42.45
CA LYS A 411 -22.69 -43.40 -43.79
C LYS A 411 -23.68 -43.77 -44.88
N GLU A 412 -24.15 -44.97 -44.87
CA GLU A 412 -25.01 -45.51 -45.89
C GLU A 412 -25.95 -46.58 -45.31
N THR A 413 -27.25 -46.33 -45.38
CA THR A 413 -28.25 -47.15 -44.70
C THR A 413 -28.87 -48.20 -45.68
N ALA A 414 -28.26 -48.36 -46.88
CA ALA A 414 -28.66 -49.43 -47.76
C ALA A 414 -28.58 -50.80 -47.11
N LYS A 415 -29.60 -51.58 -47.10
CA LYS A 415 -29.74 -52.85 -46.39
C LYS A 415 -28.58 -53.80 -46.64
N THR A 416 -28.08 -53.87 -47.87
CA THR A 416 -26.92 -54.71 -48.26
C THR A 416 -25.61 -54.30 -47.55
N GLN A 417 -25.42 -53.02 -47.36
CA GLN A 417 -24.18 -52.52 -46.63
C GLN A 417 -24.30 -52.72 -45.16
N LEU A 418 -25.43 -52.44 -44.52
CA LEU A 418 -25.70 -52.76 -43.12
C LEU A 418 -25.58 -54.27 -42.86
N GLN A 419 -26.06 -55.13 -43.78
CA GLN A 419 -25.87 -56.57 -43.68
C GLN A 419 -24.38 -56.97 -43.68
N THR A 420 -23.58 -56.34 -44.55
CA THR A 420 -22.13 -56.57 -44.60
C THR A 420 -21.46 -56.11 -43.30
N LEU A 421 -21.76 -54.90 -42.77
CA LEU A 421 -21.28 -54.38 -41.51
C LEU A 421 -21.64 -55.36 -40.37
N CYS A 422 -22.92 -55.77 -40.29
CA CYS A 422 -23.34 -56.64 -39.19
C CYS A 422 -22.72 -58.05 -39.26
N ARG A 423 -22.52 -58.62 -40.49
CA ARG A 423 -21.76 -59.87 -40.61
C ARG A 423 -20.32 -59.73 -40.13
N THR A 424 -19.66 -58.62 -40.46
CA THR A 424 -18.29 -58.37 -39.98
C THR A 424 -18.24 -58.20 -38.47
N LEU A 425 -19.20 -57.46 -37.86
CA LEU A 425 -19.28 -57.27 -36.41
C LEU A 425 -19.50 -58.61 -35.70
N VAL A 426 -20.43 -59.46 -36.16
CA VAL A 426 -20.68 -60.77 -35.61
C VAL A 426 -19.47 -61.68 -35.74
N ALA A 427 -18.81 -61.69 -36.92
CA ALA A 427 -17.62 -62.50 -37.14
C ALA A 427 -16.44 -62.06 -36.25
N SER A 428 -16.21 -60.73 -36.15
CA SER A 428 -15.12 -60.21 -35.31
C SER A 428 -15.31 -60.47 -33.83
N ALA A 429 -16.55 -60.48 -33.36
CA ALA A 429 -16.84 -60.80 -31.94
C ALA A 429 -16.52 -62.30 -31.64
N GLN A 430 -16.75 -63.21 -32.60
CA GLN A 430 -16.50 -64.63 -32.44
C GLN A 430 -15.00 -65.02 -32.50
N GLU A 431 -14.15 -64.13 -32.98
CA GLU A 431 -12.69 -64.40 -32.96
C GLU A 431 -12.18 -64.66 -31.54
N PRO A 432 -11.28 -65.64 -31.35
CA PRO A 432 -10.74 -65.93 -30.05
C PRO A 432 -10.15 -64.74 -29.35
N ILE A 433 -10.41 -64.58 -28.05
CA ILE A 433 -9.93 -63.53 -27.17
C ILE A 433 -9.02 -64.16 -26.11
N SER A 434 -7.79 -63.72 -26.04
CA SER A 434 -6.86 -64.15 -25.01
C SER A 434 -7.11 -63.35 -23.72
N CYS A 435 -7.50 -64.04 -22.65
CA CYS A 435 -7.82 -63.41 -21.35
C CYS A 435 -6.66 -63.50 -20.32
N GLY A 436 -5.41 -63.78 -20.74
CA GLY A 436 -4.28 -64.04 -19.87
C GLY A 436 -4.19 -65.51 -19.46
N ASP A 437 -3.10 -65.88 -18.80
CA ASP A 437 -2.84 -67.24 -18.30
C ASP A 437 -3.07 -68.42 -19.27
N GLY A 438 -3.01 -68.12 -20.58
CA GLY A 438 -3.27 -69.12 -21.62
C GLY A 438 -4.74 -69.41 -21.87
N THR A 439 -5.65 -68.77 -21.20
CA THR A 439 -7.11 -68.94 -21.40
C THR A 439 -7.58 -68.19 -22.60
N THR A 440 -8.30 -68.86 -23.50
CA THR A 440 -8.92 -68.28 -24.70
C THR A 440 -10.44 -68.42 -24.62
N VAL A 441 -11.15 -67.33 -24.82
CA VAL A 441 -12.61 -67.24 -24.77
C VAL A 441 -13.16 -66.75 -26.11
N SER A 442 -14.28 -67.27 -26.52
CA SER A 442 -15.04 -66.77 -27.70
C SER A 442 -16.46 -66.43 -27.25
N VAL A 443 -16.95 -65.30 -27.72
CA VAL A 443 -18.30 -64.80 -27.45
C VAL A 443 -19.06 -64.55 -28.76
N GLY A 444 -20.38 -64.80 -28.76
CA GLY A 444 -21.21 -64.38 -29.86
C GLY A 444 -21.68 -62.95 -29.72
N LEU A 445 -22.16 -62.39 -30.80
CA LEU A 445 -22.78 -61.07 -30.83
C LEU A 445 -24.13 -61.13 -31.53
N SER A 446 -25.18 -60.80 -30.78
CA SER A 446 -26.51 -60.62 -31.37
C SER A 446 -26.79 -59.15 -31.66
N ILE A 447 -27.35 -58.84 -32.80
CA ILE A 447 -27.57 -57.43 -33.24
C ILE A 447 -29.03 -57.26 -33.68
N GLY A 448 -29.69 -56.19 -33.20
CA GLY A 448 -30.97 -55.69 -33.72
C GLY A 448 -30.79 -54.37 -34.41
N ILE A 449 -31.42 -54.16 -35.53
CA ILE A 449 -31.22 -52.99 -36.42
C ILE A 449 -32.52 -52.28 -36.64
N ALA A 450 -32.57 -50.98 -36.44
CA ALA A 450 -33.63 -50.07 -36.85
C ALA A 450 -33.05 -48.94 -37.69
N CYS A 451 -33.66 -48.69 -38.85
CA CYS A 451 -33.24 -47.69 -39.83
C CYS A 451 -34.11 -46.43 -39.71
N ALA A 452 -33.53 -45.27 -39.71
CA ALA A 452 -34.23 -44.00 -39.74
C ALA A 452 -34.12 -43.38 -41.14
N PRO A 453 -35.25 -42.89 -41.74
CA PRO A 453 -36.60 -42.72 -41.15
C PRO A 453 -37.54 -43.93 -41.27
N GLU A 454 -37.15 -44.98 -41.95
CA GLU A 454 -38.03 -46.09 -42.34
C GLU A 454 -38.66 -46.82 -41.14
N ASP A 455 -37.84 -47.10 -40.13
CA ASP A 455 -38.26 -47.75 -38.88
C ASP A 455 -38.54 -46.72 -37.76
N GLY A 456 -38.70 -45.43 -38.06
CA GLY A 456 -39.07 -44.39 -37.13
C GLY A 456 -38.28 -43.11 -37.26
N SER A 457 -38.87 -42.00 -36.78
CA SER A 457 -38.27 -40.64 -36.79
C SER A 457 -37.98 -40.07 -35.40
N GLU A 458 -38.24 -40.84 -34.36
CA GLU A 458 -37.99 -40.49 -32.97
C GLU A 458 -36.94 -41.42 -32.36
N GLY A 459 -36.03 -40.86 -31.53
CA GLY A 459 -34.92 -41.61 -30.95
C GLY A 459 -35.39 -42.81 -30.10
N GLU A 460 -36.41 -42.62 -29.26
CA GLU A 460 -36.96 -43.67 -28.40
C GLU A 460 -37.61 -44.80 -29.23
N GLN A 461 -38.27 -44.45 -30.31
CA GLN A 461 -38.86 -45.45 -31.21
C GLN A 461 -37.80 -46.32 -31.88
N LEU A 462 -36.69 -45.67 -32.36
CA LEU A 462 -35.59 -46.38 -33.01
C LEU A 462 -34.87 -47.32 -32.05
N VAL A 463 -34.62 -46.85 -30.80
CA VAL A 463 -34.04 -47.71 -29.76
C VAL A 463 -34.94 -48.88 -29.41
N SER A 464 -36.25 -48.64 -29.19
CA SER A 464 -37.22 -49.69 -28.89
C SER A 464 -37.34 -50.72 -30.03
N ARG A 465 -37.33 -50.26 -31.32
CA ARG A 465 -37.41 -51.13 -32.49
C ARG A 465 -36.13 -51.95 -32.71
N SER A 466 -34.94 -51.32 -32.44
CA SER A 466 -33.68 -52.07 -32.47
C SER A 466 -33.61 -53.13 -31.35
N ASP A 467 -34.19 -52.84 -30.19
CA ASP A 467 -34.29 -53.83 -29.08
C ASP A 467 -35.21 -55.01 -29.46
N ALA A 468 -36.38 -54.75 -29.99
CA ALA A 468 -37.27 -55.79 -30.49
C ALA A 468 -36.59 -56.70 -31.57
N ALA A 469 -35.79 -56.09 -32.42
CA ALA A 469 -35.00 -56.81 -33.42
C ALA A 469 -33.89 -57.64 -32.82
N LEU A 470 -33.24 -57.14 -31.79
CA LEU A 470 -32.20 -57.84 -30.97
C LEU A 470 -32.82 -59.07 -30.27
N TYR A 471 -33.98 -58.87 -29.64
CA TYR A 471 -34.68 -59.98 -29.01
C TYR A 471 -34.97 -61.11 -30.04
N ARG A 472 -35.37 -60.77 -31.25
CA ARG A 472 -35.60 -61.73 -32.35
C ARG A 472 -34.28 -62.45 -32.73
N SER A 473 -33.18 -61.72 -32.86
CA SER A 473 -31.87 -62.32 -33.14
C SER A 473 -31.46 -63.37 -32.03
N LYS A 474 -31.71 -63.03 -30.79
CA LYS A 474 -31.48 -63.97 -29.67
C LYS A 474 -32.36 -65.18 -29.68
N ALA A 475 -33.68 -65.04 -30.04
CA ALA A 475 -34.62 -66.11 -30.14
C ALA A 475 -34.38 -67.07 -31.34
N MET A 476 -33.84 -66.57 -32.45
CA MET A 476 -33.51 -67.36 -33.64
C MET A 476 -32.18 -68.11 -33.61
N GLY A 477 -31.48 -68.15 -32.44
CA GLY A 477 -30.28 -68.95 -32.27
C GLY A 477 -29.00 -68.16 -31.88
N ARG A 478 -29.11 -66.83 -31.73
CA ARG A 478 -27.99 -65.91 -31.36
C ARG A 478 -26.93 -65.81 -32.46
N SER A 479 -25.86 -65.02 -32.19
CA SER A 479 -24.74 -64.81 -33.13
C SER A 479 -25.18 -64.41 -34.55
N GLN A 480 -26.15 -63.56 -34.66
CA GLN A 480 -26.74 -63.09 -35.86
C GLN A 480 -27.38 -61.69 -35.75
N PHE A 481 -27.88 -61.16 -36.78
CA PHE A 481 -28.56 -59.89 -36.83
C PHE A 481 -29.96 -59.97 -37.44
N THR A 482 -30.84 -59.06 -36.98
CA THR A 482 -32.18 -58.93 -37.48
C THR A 482 -32.51 -57.48 -37.72
N PHE A 483 -33.13 -57.18 -38.90
CA PHE A 483 -33.72 -55.87 -39.14
C PHE A 483 -35.11 -55.79 -38.54
N PHE A 484 -35.50 -54.67 -37.97
CA PHE A 484 -36.85 -54.52 -37.46
C PHE A 484 -37.89 -54.67 -38.60
N SER A 485 -37.62 -54.17 -39.83
CA SER A 485 -38.45 -54.35 -41.04
C SER A 485 -38.70 -55.82 -41.43
N ASP A 486 -37.87 -56.75 -40.98
CA ASP A 486 -38.01 -58.18 -41.31
C ASP A 486 -38.84 -58.96 -40.26
N ILE A 487 -39.35 -58.28 -39.23
CA ILE A 487 -40.18 -58.90 -38.18
C ILE A 487 -41.61 -58.88 -38.64
N PRO A 488 -42.29 -60.05 -38.74
CA PRO A 488 -43.68 -60.10 -39.11
C PRO A 488 -44.58 -59.36 -38.12
N THR A 489 -45.46 -58.51 -38.59
CA THR A 489 -46.30 -57.60 -37.80
C THR A 489 -47.29 -58.31 -36.83
N ARG A 490 -47.40 -59.64 -36.89
CA ARG A 490 -48.30 -60.45 -36.03
C ARG A 490 -47.76 -60.75 -34.61
N GLY A 491 -46.51 -60.35 -34.27
CA GLY A 491 -45.90 -60.63 -33.00
C GLY A 491 -45.62 -59.41 -32.10
N ALA A 492 -45.99 -58.20 -32.53
CA ALA A 492 -45.67 -57.00 -31.82
C ALA A 492 -46.58 -56.71 -30.60
N ASP A 493 -47.78 -57.29 -30.54
CA ASP A 493 -48.74 -57.06 -29.44
C ASP A 493 -48.65 -58.07 -28.27
N GLU A 494 -47.98 -59.22 -28.44
CA GLU A 494 -47.87 -60.22 -27.37
C GLU A 494 -46.68 -59.98 -26.39
N CYS A 495 -45.79 -59.10 -26.69
CA CYS A 495 -44.64 -58.80 -25.78
C CYS A 495 -44.94 -57.78 -24.64
N LYS A 496 -46.20 -57.29 -24.53
CA LYS A 496 -46.56 -56.35 -23.46
C LYS A 496 -46.99 -57.02 -22.11
N SER A 497 -47.11 -58.35 -22.08
CA SER A 497 -47.69 -59.01 -20.86
C SER A 497 -46.79 -59.85 -20.00
N SER A 498 -45.47 -59.78 -20.17
CA SER A 498 -44.55 -60.49 -19.26
C SER A 498 -43.32 -59.67 -18.82
N ALA A 499 -43.57 -58.52 -18.24
CA ALA A 499 -42.54 -57.87 -17.40
C ALA A 499 -42.84 -58.20 -15.94
N PRO A 500 -41.89 -58.74 -15.17
CA PRO A 500 -42.09 -58.88 -13.74
C PRO A 500 -42.00 -57.51 -13.08
N ASP A 501 -43.08 -57.21 -12.38
CA ASP A 501 -43.25 -56.09 -11.47
C ASP A 501 -42.09 -56.01 -10.45
N LYS A 502 -41.22 -55.01 -10.55
CA LYS A 502 -40.33 -54.63 -9.49
C LYS A 502 -40.62 -53.17 -9.15
N ALA A 503 -41.71 -53.00 -8.38
CA ALA A 503 -41.91 -51.81 -7.58
C ALA A 503 -40.85 -51.78 -6.47
N GLY A 504 -39.90 -50.91 -6.59
CA GLY A 504 -38.90 -50.62 -5.57
C GLY A 504 -38.92 -49.13 -5.28
N HIS A 505 -39.44 -48.81 -4.13
CA HIS A 505 -39.49 -47.55 -3.39
C HIS A 505 -38.61 -46.42 -3.88
N VAL A 506 -39.27 -45.30 -4.20
CA VAL A 506 -38.68 -43.98 -4.23
C VAL A 506 -38.80 -43.38 -2.82
N GLU A 507 -37.73 -43.35 -2.09
CA GLU A 507 -37.63 -42.47 -0.90
C GLU A 507 -37.26 -41.05 -1.32
N THR A 508 -38.20 -40.16 -1.08
CA THR A 508 -38.03 -38.73 -1.12
C THR A 508 -37.21 -38.27 0.09
N TYR A 509 -36.02 -37.78 -0.12
CA TYR A 509 -35.30 -36.96 0.89
C TYR A 509 -35.60 -35.49 0.68
N SER A 510 -36.32 -34.99 1.69
CA SER A 510 -36.64 -33.58 1.93
C SER A 510 -35.39 -32.80 2.30
N LYS A 511 -35.30 -31.57 1.83
CA LYS A 511 -34.40 -30.51 2.27
C LYS A 511 -34.45 -30.33 3.80
N ALA A 512 -33.30 -30.22 4.41
CA ALA A 512 -33.13 -29.39 5.60
C ALA A 512 -31.82 -28.59 5.46
N ALA A 513 -31.97 -27.32 5.71
CA ALA A 513 -30.94 -26.29 5.71
C ALA A 513 -30.04 -26.40 6.94
N GLY A 514 -28.83 -25.91 6.80
CA GLY A 514 -27.81 -25.70 7.81
C GLY A 514 -26.60 -25.05 7.16
#